data_0d6bbeea60253ba996e6d85b94d52f6a
#
_entry.id   0d6bbeea60253ba996e6d85b94d52f6a
#
_cell.length_a   1.000
_cell.length_b   1.000
_cell.length_c   1.000
_cell.angle_alpha   90.00
_cell.angle_beta   90.00
_cell.angle_gamma   90.00
#
_symmetry.space_group_name_H-M   'P 1'
#
loop_
_entity.id
_entity.type
_entity.pdbx_description
1 polymer ?
#
loop_
_entity_poly.entity_id
_entity_poly.type
_entity_poly.pdbx_seq_one_letter_code
_entity_poly.pdbx_strand_id
1 'polypeptide(L)'
;MASIVKRKSKYSVVYSYYDEQGEKKQKWETWGTMKEAKKRKAEIEYKQDNNTFVRPSIKTISDLMYDFVELYGVNKWALSTFDAKKGLIDNYINPIIGEVKITDVTPRMMDEYYKKLLKVKSAPRHKGQVSDTCVSARNVKEVHKILNCAFNQAIRWEYMEHNPVAKATLPKSETKQRAIWTADDLFKALNVCEDERLALSINLAFSCSLRLGEMMGLTWDLSLIHISEPTRRTPIS
;
A
#
# COMPACT_ATOMS: atom_id res chain seq x y z
N MET A 1 17.50 -28.35 14.88
CA MET A 1 18.77 -28.88 14.28
C MET A 1 18.57 -29.11 12.80
N ALA A 2 19.52 -28.69 12.00
CA ALA A 2 19.52 -28.91 10.55
C ALA A 2 20.47 -30.06 10.18
N SER A 3 20.11 -30.86 9.18
CA SER A 3 20.95 -31.96 8.67
C SER A 3 21.23 -31.82 7.18
N ILE A 4 22.33 -32.38 6.70
CA ILE A 4 22.65 -32.39 5.28
C ILE A 4 22.53 -33.83 4.77
N VAL A 5 21.75 -34.00 3.70
CA VAL A 5 21.50 -35.29 3.04
C VAL A 5 22.03 -35.20 1.63
N LYS A 6 22.94 -36.14 1.26
CA LYS A 6 23.42 -36.27 -0.11
C LYS A 6 22.46 -37.09 -0.95
N ARG A 7 22.00 -36.55 -2.07
CA ARG A 7 21.16 -37.26 -3.05
C ARG A 7 21.76 -37.13 -4.43
N LYS A 8 22.22 -38.27 -4.97
CA LYS A 8 22.92 -38.33 -6.27
C LYS A 8 24.09 -37.32 -6.32
N SER A 9 24.01 -36.29 -7.16
CA SER A 9 25.04 -35.27 -7.35
C SER A 9 24.75 -33.96 -6.57
N LYS A 10 23.69 -33.91 -5.75
CA LYS A 10 23.25 -32.69 -5.04
C LYS A 10 23.22 -32.92 -3.53
N TYR A 11 23.27 -31.81 -2.78
CA TYR A 11 23.23 -31.80 -1.32
C TYR A 11 21.96 -31.08 -0.86
N SER A 12 21.17 -31.73 -0.01
CA SER A 12 19.96 -31.12 0.55
C SER A 12 20.15 -30.82 2.01
N VAL A 13 19.87 -29.58 2.42
CA VAL A 13 19.78 -29.18 3.83
C VAL A 13 18.34 -29.41 4.27
N VAL A 14 18.18 -30.19 5.33
CA VAL A 14 16.87 -30.55 5.89
C VAL A 14 16.78 -29.95 7.28
N TYR A 15 15.74 -29.20 7.54
CA TYR A 15 15.47 -28.65 8.86
C TYR A 15 14.00 -28.65 9.17
N SER A 16 13.67 -28.71 10.46
CA SER A 16 12.30 -28.65 10.95
C SER A 16 11.97 -27.27 11.47
N TYR A 17 10.72 -26.86 11.28
CA TYR A 17 10.12 -25.66 11.82
C TYR A 17 8.67 -25.96 12.26
N TYR A 18 8.11 -25.12 13.10
CA TYR A 18 6.70 -25.21 13.50
C TYR A 18 5.88 -24.25 12.64
N ASP A 19 4.75 -24.72 12.09
CA ASP A 19 3.83 -23.85 11.34
C ASP A 19 2.94 -22.99 12.26
N GLU A 20 2.01 -22.25 11.67
CA GLU A 20 1.09 -21.37 12.42
C GLU A 20 0.13 -22.14 13.34
N GLN A 21 -0.07 -23.42 13.09
CA GLN A 21 -0.91 -24.33 13.89
C GLN A 21 -0.11 -25.08 14.97
N GLY A 22 1.19 -24.81 15.06
CA GLY A 22 2.09 -25.49 16.00
C GLY A 22 2.52 -26.89 15.52
N GLU A 23 2.22 -27.29 14.29
CA GLU A 23 2.65 -28.56 13.75
C GLU A 23 4.10 -28.50 13.28
N LYS A 24 4.84 -29.59 13.56
CA LYS A 24 6.24 -29.71 13.16
C LYS A 24 6.35 -30.11 11.69
N LYS A 25 6.79 -29.19 10.83
CA LYS A 25 7.04 -29.42 9.39
C LYS A 25 8.54 -29.48 9.08
N GLN A 26 8.89 -30.12 7.96
CA GLN A 26 10.26 -30.19 7.47
C GLN A 26 10.38 -29.50 6.11
N LYS A 27 11.45 -28.72 5.93
CA LYS A 27 11.82 -28.13 4.65
C LYS A 27 13.11 -28.73 4.12
N TRP A 28 13.14 -28.91 2.80
CA TRP A 28 14.28 -29.43 2.05
C TRP A 28 14.77 -28.36 1.09
N GLU A 29 16.02 -27.89 1.24
CA GLU A 29 16.67 -26.94 0.34
C GLU A 29 17.83 -27.65 -0.35
N THR A 30 17.83 -27.68 -1.69
CA THR A 30 18.82 -28.42 -2.48
C THR A 30 19.87 -27.47 -3.05
N TRP A 31 21.15 -27.83 -2.84
CA TRP A 31 22.34 -27.06 -3.24
C TRP A 31 23.23 -27.87 -4.16
N GLY A 32 23.97 -27.16 -5.04
CA GLY A 32 24.89 -27.81 -5.99
C GLY A 32 26.15 -28.33 -5.35
N THR A 33 26.69 -27.64 -4.32
CA THR A 33 27.96 -27.97 -3.68
C THR A 33 27.80 -28.22 -2.17
N MET A 34 28.67 -29.10 -1.66
CA MET A 34 28.72 -29.38 -0.21
C MET A 34 29.10 -28.14 0.62
N LYS A 35 29.89 -27.24 0.05
CA LYS A 35 30.31 -26.00 0.74
C LYS A 35 29.14 -25.06 0.96
N GLU A 36 28.28 -24.89 -0.04
CA GLU A 36 27.06 -24.10 0.06
C GLU A 36 26.05 -24.69 1.06
N ALA A 37 25.86 -26.02 0.99
CA ALA A 37 25.00 -26.71 1.94
C ALA A 37 25.47 -26.56 3.39
N LYS A 38 26.78 -26.65 3.67
CA LYS A 38 27.35 -26.41 5.00
C LYS A 38 27.17 -24.98 5.45
N LYS A 39 27.40 -24.00 4.57
CA LYS A 39 27.18 -22.58 4.88
C LYS A 39 25.70 -22.32 5.26
N ARG A 40 24.79 -22.86 4.44
CA ARG A 40 23.36 -22.71 4.70
C ARG A 40 22.90 -23.42 5.98
N LYS A 41 23.44 -24.59 6.27
CA LYS A 41 23.17 -25.27 7.54
C LYS A 41 23.60 -24.42 8.73
N ALA A 42 24.79 -23.87 8.72
CA ALA A 42 25.30 -23.02 9.79
C ALA A 42 24.44 -21.74 9.98
N GLU A 43 23.99 -21.12 8.88
CA GLU A 43 23.08 -19.97 8.93
C GLU A 43 21.75 -20.33 9.61
N ILE A 44 21.16 -21.48 9.27
CA ILE A 44 19.89 -21.92 9.83
C ILE A 44 20.05 -22.22 11.34
N GLU A 45 21.12 -22.94 11.73
CA GLU A 45 21.39 -23.24 13.13
C GLU A 45 21.62 -21.96 13.95
N TYR A 46 22.42 -21.02 13.45
CA TYR A 46 22.65 -19.72 14.07
C TYR A 46 21.34 -18.93 14.26
N LYS A 47 20.45 -18.94 13.26
CA LYS A 47 19.15 -18.25 13.33
C LYS A 47 18.18 -18.93 14.29
N GLN A 48 18.21 -20.27 14.37
CA GLN A 48 17.41 -21.04 15.32
C GLN A 48 17.86 -20.79 16.78
N ASP A 49 19.17 -20.75 17.01
CA ASP A 49 19.77 -20.53 18.34
C ASP A 49 19.51 -19.11 18.86
N ASN A 50 19.51 -18.12 17.96
CA ASN A 50 19.23 -16.72 18.32
C ASN A 50 17.75 -16.32 18.25
N ASN A 51 16.82 -17.26 18.06
CA ASN A 51 15.39 -17.00 17.85
C ASN A 51 15.08 -16.00 16.72
N THR A 52 15.98 -15.85 15.74
CA THR A 52 15.81 -15.01 14.55
C THR A 52 15.40 -15.83 13.30
N PHE A 53 15.01 -17.08 13.52
CA PHE A 53 14.62 -17.96 12.43
C PHE A 53 13.24 -17.58 11.91
N VAL A 54 13.22 -16.96 10.73
CA VAL A 54 11.98 -16.66 10.02
C VAL A 54 11.40 -17.93 9.42
N ARG A 55 10.14 -18.20 9.73
CA ARG A 55 9.43 -19.39 9.21
C ARG A 55 9.39 -19.35 7.68
N PRO A 56 9.60 -20.49 7.01
CA PRO A 56 9.44 -20.53 5.56
C PRO A 56 7.99 -20.23 5.18
N SER A 57 7.72 -19.03 4.74
CA SER A 57 6.39 -18.65 4.26
C SER A 57 6.17 -19.25 2.88
N ILE A 58 5.02 -19.91 2.70
CA ILE A 58 4.54 -20.38 1.40
C ILE A 58 3.66 -19.30 0.76
N LYS A 59 3.39 -18.22 1.49
CA LYS A 59 2.44 -17.17 1.09
C LYS A 59 2.87 -16.47 -0.19
N THR A 60 1.90 -16.25 -1.03
CA THR A 60 2.00 -15.40 -2.22
C THR A 60 1.77 -13.93 -1.85
N ILE A 61 2.03 -13.03 -2.81
CA ILE A 61 1.68 -11.62 -2.62
C ILE A 61 0.17 -11.45 -2.44
N SER A 62 -0.66 -12.23 -3.15
CA SER A 62 -2.13 -12.20 -2.96
C SER A 62 -2.53 -12.59 -1.54
N ASP A 63 -1.93 -13.64 -0.98
CA ASP A 63 -2.22 -14.06 0.40
C ASP A 63 -1.80 -12.97 1.39
N LEU A 64 -0.61 -12.38 1.19
CA LEU A 64 -0.15 -11.27 2.02
C LEU A 64 -1.07 -10.05 1.92
N MET A 65 -1.56 -9.71 0.71
CA MET A 65 -2.48 -8.59 0.54
C MET A 65 -3.83 -8.86 1.22
N TYR A 66 -4.32 -10.10 1.15
CA TYR A 66 -5.54 -10.49 1.84
C TYR A 66 -5.40 -10.32 3.35
N ASP A 67 -4.37 -10.92 3.98
CA ASP A 67 -4.11 -10.78 5.40
C ASP A 67 -3.90 -9.31 5.80
N PHE A 68 -3.20 -8.54 4.97
CA PHE A 68 -2.94 -7.13 5.21
C PHE A 68 -4.22 -6.28 5.20
N VAL A 69 -5.16 -6.55 4.31
CA VAL A 69 -6.46 -5.87 4.27
C VAL A 69 -7.30 -6.26 5.48
N GLU A 70 -7.44 -7.55 5.76
CA GLU A 70 -8.30 -8.07 6.84
C GLU A 70 -7.79 -7.70 8.24
N LEU A 71 -6.51 -7.94 8.52
CA LEU A 71 -5.97 -7.78 9.87
C LEU A 71 -5.50 -6.34 10.16
N TYR A 72 -5.01 -5.63 9.15
CA TYR A 72 -4.49 -4.29 9.31
C TYR A 72 -5.41 -3.21 8.73
N GLY A 73 -5.91 -3.42 7.52
CA GLY A 73 -6.69 -2.44 6.78
C GLY A 73 -8.01 -2.11 7.45
N VAL A 74 -8.79 -3.12 7.79
CA VAL A 74 -10.10 -2.99 8.46
C VAL A 74 -9.99 -2.18 9.75
N ASN A 75 -8.92 -2.37 10.52
CA ASN A 75 -8.75 -1.72 11.81
C ASN A 75 -8.14 -0.31 11.74
N LYS A 76 -7.44 0.02 10.64
CA LYS A 76 -6.63 1.26 10.56
C LYS A 76 -7.11 2.27 9.53
N TRP A 77 -7.85 1.85 8.51
CA TRP A 77 -8.20 2.74 7.42
C TRP A 77 -9.62 3.29 7.56
N ALA A 78 -9.79 4.59 7.30
CA ALA A 78 -11.11 5.16 7.09
C ALA A 78 -11.76 4.51 5.85
N LEU A 79 -13.09 4.41 5.82
CA LEU A 79 -13.86 3.72 4.79
C LEU A 79 -13.44 4.12 3.36
N SER A 80 -13.35 5.42 3.08
CA SER A 80 -12.93 5.92 1.76
C SER A 80 -11.50 5.52 1.37
N THR A 81 -10.59 5.42 2.37
CA THR A 81 -9.23 4.98 2.16
C THR A 81 -9.17 3.47 1.92
N PHE A 82 -10.01 2.71 2.62
CA PHE A 82 -10.15 1.27 2.47
C PHE A 82 -10.56 0.91 1.03
N ASP A 83 -11.64 1.52 0.54
CA ASP A 83 -12.15 1.27 -0.82
C ASP A 83 -11.12 1.65 -1.88
N ALA A 84 -10.46 2.80 -1.73
CA ALA A 84 -9.44 3.24 -2.66
C ALA A 84 -8.24 2.29 -2.72
N LYS A 85 -7.74 1.84 -1.56
CA LYS A 85 -6.59 0.92 -1.48
C LYS A 85 -6.96 -0.48 -1.95
N LYS A 86 -8.14 -0.98 -1.57
CA LYS A 86 -8.66 -2.26 -2.05
C LYS A 86 -8.76 -2.26 -3.57
N GLY A 87 -9.32 -1.19 -4.16
CA GLY A 87 -9.37 -1.05 -5.62
C GLY A 87 -7.99 -1.08 -6.29
N LEU A 88 -6.95 -0.50 -5.68
CA LEU A 88 -5.58 -0.60 -6.19
C LEU A 88 -5.00 -2.01 -6.08
N ILE A 89 -5.27 -2.73 -5.00
CA ILE A 89 -4.84 -4.12 -4.78
C ILE A 89 -5.48 -5.02 -5.82
N ASP A 90 -6.80 -4.94 -5.98
CA ASP A 90 -7.57 -5.84 -6.84
C ASP A 90 -7.32 -5.59 -8.34
N ASN A 91 -7.10 -4.33 -8.74
CA ASN A 91 -6.90 -3.99 -10.15
C ASN A 91 -5.44 -4.06 -10.61
N TYR A 92 -4.46 -3.86 -9.72
CA TYR A 92 -3.07 -3.67 -10.15
C TYR A 92 -2.08 -4.61 -9.47
N ILE A 93 -2.29 -5.03 -8.23
CA ILE A 93 -1.34 -5.88 -7.51
C ILE A 93 -1.65 -7.36 -7.78
N ASN A 94 -2.82 -7.83 -7.38
CA ASN A 94 -3.19 -9.23 -7.47
C ASN A 94 -3.13 -9.80 -8.90
N PRO A 95 -3.63 -9.12 -9.96
CA PRO A 95 -3.61 -9.69 -11.31
C PRO A 95 -2.22 -9.79 -11.93
N ILE A 96 -1.24 -9.00 -11.48
CA ILE A 96 0.06 -8.88 -12.14
C ILE A 96 1.16 -9.65 -11.40
N ILE A 97 1.18 -9.54 -10.07
CA ILE A 97 2.22 -10.13 -9.22
C ILE A 97 1.66 -10.99 -8.08
N GLY A 98 0.35 -11.15 -8.00
CA GLY A 98 -0.31 -11.85 -6.88
C GLY A 98 0.19 -13.27 -6.64
N GLU A 99 0.46 -14.03 -7.70
CA GLU A 99 0.92 -15.42 -7.65
C GLU A 99 2.39 -15.59 -7.22
N VAL A 100 3.14 -14.49 -7.16
CA VAL A 100 4.57 -14.55 -6.79
C VAL A 100 4.70 -14.80 -5.29
N LYS A 101 5.57 -15.71 -4.91
CA LYS A 101 5.87 -15.94 -3.49
C LYS A 101 6.59 -14.74 -2.90
N ILE A 102 6.22 -14.35 -1.69
CA ILE A 102 6.83 -13.19 -1.02
C ILE A 102 8.35 -13.33 -0.84
N THR A 103 8.85 -14.57 -0.72
CA THR A 103 10.28 -14.88 -0.60
C THR A 103 11.07 -14.66 -1.87
N ASP A 104 10.41 -14.69 -3.03
CA ASP A 104 11.03 -14.60 -4.35
C ASP A 104 11.00 -13.15 -4.88
N VAL A 105 10.39 -12.24 -4.14
CA VAL A 105 10.33 -10.82 -4.51
C VAL A 105 11.70 -10.18 -4.36
N THR A 106 12.18 -9.56 -5.44
CA THR A 106 13.43 -8.81 -5.47
C THR A 106 13.19 -7.34 -5.84
N PRO A 107 14.10 -6.41 -5.44
CA PRO A 107 13.98 -5.01 -5.85
C PRO A 107 13.93 -4.83 -7.38
N ARG A 108 14.74 -5.60 -8.13
CA ARG A 108 14.73 -5.59 -9.60
C ARG A 108 13.37 -5.99 -10.18
N MET A 109 12.76 -7.04 -9.63
CA MET A 109 11.42 -7.47 -10.03
C MET A 109 10.39 -6.36 -9.79
N MET A 110 10.51 -5.62 -8.69
CA MET A 110 9.62 -4.49 -8.41
C MET A 110 9.81 -3.35 -9.41
N ASP A 111 11.04 -3.05 -9.81
CA ASP A 111 11.32 -2.05 -10.86
C ASP A 111 10.70 -2.47 -12.21
N GLU A 112 10.81 -3.75 -12.59
CA GLU A 112 10.19 -4.30 -13.79
C GLU A 112 8.66 -4.26 -13.72
N TYR A 113 8.09 -4.57 -12.54
CA TYR A 113 6.66 -4.46 -12.29
C TYR A 113 6.16 -3.03 -12.46
N TYR A 114 6.84 -2.02 -11.91
CA TYR A 114 6.42 -0.61 -12.08
C TYR A 114 6.50 -0.15 -13.54
N LYS A 115 7.48 -0.61 -14.30
CA LYS A 115 7.55 -0.36 -15.75
C LYS A 115 6.38 -1.00 -16.50
N LYS A 116 5.98 -2.23 -16.13
CA LYS A 116 4.79 -2.88 -16.70
C LYS A 116 3.54 -2.13 -16.34
N LEU A 117 3.39 -1.71 -15.08
CA LEU A 117 2.20 -1.02 -14.57
C LEU A 117 1.93 0.30 -15.31
N LEU A 118 2.97 1.06 -15.67
CA LEU A 118 2.83 2.28 -16.47
C LEU A 118 2.25 2.03 -17.89
N LYS A 119 2.28 0.79 -18.38
CA LYS A 119 1.73 0.41 -19.69
C LYS A 119 0.33 -0.20 -19.60
N VAL A 120 -0.13 -0.51 -18.40
CA VAL A 120 -1.46 -1.06 -18.14
C VAL A 120 -2.51 0.04 -18.27
N LYS A 121 -3.66 -0.26 -18.86
CA LYS A 121 -4.80 0.68 -18.89
C LYS A 121 -5.33 0.92 -17.48
N SER A 122 -5.69 2.15 -17.19
CA SER A 122 -6.29 2.52 -15.90
C SER A 122 -7.63 1.83 -15.71
N ALA A 123 -7.91 1.35 -14.51
CA ALA A 123 -9.24 0.84 -14.20
C ALA A 123 -10.30 1.96 -14.39
N PRO A 124 -11.47 1.64 -14.93
CA PRO A 124 -12.53 2.62 -15.13
C PRO A 124 -13.04 3.15 -13.80
N ARG A 125 -13.37 4.44 -13.76
CA ARG A 125 -13.95 5.07 -12.55
C ARG A 125 -15.40 4.65 -12.30
N HIS A 126 -16.12 4.32 -13.37
CA HIS A 126 -17.52 3.89 -13.31
C HIS A 126 -17.69 2.59 -14.09
N LYS A 127 -18.60 1.71 -13.63
CA LYS A 127 -18.95 0.47 -14.32
C LYS A 127 -19.42 0.80 -15.74
N GLY A 128 -18.84 0.14 -16.74
CA GLY A 128 -19.21 0.33 -18.16
C GLY A 128 -18.38 1.37 -18.92
N GLN A 129 -17.48 2.11 -18.30
CA GLN A 129 -16.54 2.98 -19.00
C GLN A 129 -15.24 2.24 -19.31
N VAL A 130 -14.71 2.43 -20.52
CA VAL A 130 -13.37 1.98 -20.89
C VAL A 130 -12.42 3.17 -20.71
N SER A 131 -11.37 3.00 -19.93
CA SER A 131 -10.34 4.02 -19.80
C SER A 131 -9.31 3.85 -20.90
N ASP A 132 -9.11 4.90 -21.71
CA ASP A 132 -8.06 4.91 -22.75
C ASP A 132 -6.70 5.39 -22.22
N THR A 133 -6.64 5.81 -20.96
CA THR A 133 -5.42 6.30 -20.33
C THR A 133 -4.67 5.17 -19.62
N CYS A 134 -3.35 5.20 -19.69
CA CYS A 134 -2.50 4.30 -18.89
C CYS A 134 -2.43 4.74 -17.42
N VAL A 135 -2.00 3.81 -16.57
CA VAL A 135 -1.77 4.07 -15.14
C VAL A 135 -0.72 5.18 -14.97
N SER A 136 -1.07 6.22 -14.23
CA SER A 136 -0.18 7.35 -13.99
C SER A 136 0.95 7.00 -13.02
N ALA A 137 2.08 7.71 -13.12
CA ALA A 137 3.19 7.57 -12.17
C ALA A 137 2.77 7.85 -10.70
N ARG A 138 1.72 8.67 -10.50
CA ARG A 138 1.11 8.90 -9.18
C ARG A 138 0.46 7.62 -8.64
N ASN A 139 -0.31 6.92 -9.47
CA ASN A 139 -0.94 5.66 -9.06
C ASN A 139 0.11 4.58 -8.77
N VAL A 140 1.20 4.52 -9.55
CA VAL A 140 2.33 3.62 -9.27
C VAL A 140 2.94 3.91 -7.90
N LYS A 141 3.07 5.19 -7.51
CA LYS A 141 3.55 5.58 -6.17
C LYS A 141 2.59 5.13 -5.07
N GLU A 142 1.27 5.22 -5.28
CA GLU A 142 0.29 4.75 -4.30
C GLU A 142 0.33 3.21 -4.16
N VAL A 143 0.46 2.48 -5.27
CA VAL A 143 0.67 1.02 -5.26
C VAL A 143 1.95 0.66 -4.50
N HIS A 144 3.06 1.38 -4.76
CA HIS A 144 4.31 1.19 -4.01
C HIS A 144 4.11 1.41 -2.49
N LYS A 145 3.40 2.45 -2.07
CA LYS A 145 3.12 2.71 -0.65
C LYS A 145 2.37 1.55 0.00
N ILE A 146 1.37 1.00 -0.70
CA ILE A 146 0.60 -0.15 -0.21
C ILE A 146 1.52 -1.36 -0.05
N LEU A 147 2.28 -1.71 -1.10
CA LEU A 147 3.22 -2.83 -1.08
C LEU A 147 4.27 -2.65 0.01
N ASN A 148 4.89 -1.47 0.10
CA ASN A 148 5.91 -1.18 1.11
C ASN A 148 5.35 -1.31 2.54
N CYS A 149 4.12 -0.86 2.77
CA CYS A 149 3.44 -1.01 4.05
C CYS A 149 3.13 -2.47 4.37
N ALA A 150 2.62 -3.24 3.39
CA ALA A 150 2.30 -4.64 3.57
C ALA A 150 3.55 -5.51 3.81
N PHE A 151 4.65 -5.26 3.07
CA PHE A 151 5.91 -5.95 3.30
C PHE A 151 6.57 -5.58 4.63
N ASN A 152 6.44 -4.34 5.11
CA ASN A 152 6.86 -3.98 6.48
C ASN A 152 5.99 -4.68 7.53
N GLN A 153 4.70 -4.88 7.26
CA GLN A 153 3.83 -5.63 8.15
C GLN A 153 4.17 -7.14 8.11
N ALA A 154 4.55 -7.69 6.94
CA ALA A 154 5.03 -9.07 6.81
C ALA A 154 6.29 -9.33 7.65
N ILE A 155 7.19 -8.34 7.77
CA ILE A 155 8.35 -8.42 8.69
C ILE A 155 7.87 -8.51 10.15
N ARG A 156 6.89 -7.68 10.56
CA ARG A 156 6.32 -7.71 11.92
C ARG A 156 5.58 -9.01 12.23
N TRP A 157 5.02 -9.66 11.21
CA TRP A 157 4.39 -10.98 11.31
C TRP A 157 5.40 -12.13 11.16
N GLU A 158 6.69 -11.81 11.08
CA GLU A 158 7.78 -12.78 10.95
C GLU A 158 7.70 -13.67 9.69
N TYR A 159 7.04 -13.18 8.62
CA TYR A 159 6.99 -13.88 7.32
C TYR A 159 8.28 -13.70 6.53
N MET A 160 9.07 -12.66 6.80
CA MET A 160 10.32 -12.34 6.13
C MET A 160 11.23 -11.45 7.00
N GLU A 161 12.53 -11.43 6.68
CA GLU A 161 13.53 -10.67 7.44
C GLU A 161 13.67 -9.22 6.99
N HIS A 162 13.46 -8.93 5.73
CA HIS A 162 13.68 -7.60 5.15
C HIS A 162 12.72 -7.31 4.02
N ASN A 163 12.46 -6.02 3.83
CA ASN A 163 11.53 -5.54 2.82
C ASN A 163 12.25 -5.27 1.48
N PRO A 164 12.02 -6.07 0.43
CA PRO A 164 12.63 -5.84 -0.88
C PRO A 164 12.05 -4.64 -1.60
N VAL A 165 10.79 -4.25 -1.31
CA VAL A 165 10.09 -3.13 -1.96
C VAL A 165 10.71 -1.78 -1.59
N ALA A 166 11.25 -1.66 -0.37
CA ALA A 166 11.85 -0.40 0.11
C ALA A 166 13.03 0.10 -0.75
N LYS A 167 13.72 -0.82 -1.44
CA LYS A 167 14.87 -0.51 -2.31
C LYS A 167 14.48 -0.30 -3.78
N ALA A 168 13.21 -0.42 -4.13
CA ALA A 168 12.74 -0.28 -5.50
C ALA A 168 12.74 1.19 -5.96
N THR A 169 13.03 1.41 -7.24
CA THR A 169 13.10 2.73 -7.86
C THR A 169 11.74 3.16 -8.38
N LEU A 170 11.26 4.31 -7.91
CA LEU A 170 9.97 4.84 -8.33
C LEU A 170 10.08 5.70 -9.61
N PRO A 171 9.07 5.66 -10.50
CA PRO A 171 9.02 6.54 -11.64
C PRO A 171 8.86 8.00 -11.21
N LYS A 172 9.52 8.91 -11.93
CA LYS A 172 9.32 10.35 -11.74
C LYS A 172 7.88 10.72 -12.08
N SER A 173 7.23 11.48 -11.22
CA SER A 173 5.92 12.05 -11.51
C SER A 173 6.06 13.54 -11.73
N GLU A 174 5.62 14.02 -12.87
CA GLU A 174 5.51 15.44 -13.12
C GLU A 174 4.33 16.00 -12.32
N THR A 175 4.59 17.06 -11.57
CA THR A 175 3.55 17.81 -10.87
C THR A 175 3.07 18.91 -11.80
N LYS A 176 1.90 18.74 -12.42
CA LYS A 176 1.27 19.82 -13.17
C LYS A 176 0.82 20.89 -12.19
N GLN A 177 1.27 22.12 -12.38
CA GLN A 177 0.71 23.27 -11.68
C GLN A 177 -0.77 23.41 -12.06
N ARG A 178 -1.61 23.53 -11.07
CA ARG A 178 -3.04 23.79 -11.28
C ARG A 178 -3.24 25.28 -11.39
N ALA A 179 -4.07 25.72 -12.33
CA ALA A 179 -4.53 27.09 -12.37
C ALA A 179 -5.32 27.39 -11.09
N ILE A 180 -5.03 28.50 -10.47
CA ILE A 180 -5.74 29.03 -9.31
C ILE A 180 -6.67 30.11 -9.84
N TRP A 181 -7.95 30.05 -9.45
CA TRP A 181 -8.91 31.05 -9.82
C TRP A 181 -8.56 32.41 -9.23
N THR A 182 -8.69 33.44 -10.03
CA THR A 182 -8.62 34.83 -9.59
C THR A 182 -10.00 35.30 -9.11
N ALA A 183 -10.06 36.48 -8.49
CA ALA A 183 -11.35 37.08 -8.12
C ALA A 183 -12.26 37.30 -9.34
N ASP A 184 -11.67 37.69 -10.48
CA ASP A 184 -12.43 37.89 -11.73
C ASP A 184 -13.01 36.57 -12.26
N ASP A 185 -12.27 35.48 -12.16
CA ASP A 185 -12.77 34.14 -12.53
C ASP A 185 -13.93 33.71 -11.64
N LEU A 186 -13.86 34.02 -10.34
CA LEU A 186 -14.94 33.77 -9.38
C LEU A 186 -16.20 34.53 -9.78
N PHE A 187 -16.11 35.84 -10.03
CA PHE A 187 -17.27 36.67 -10.41
C PHE A 187 -17.86 36.19 -11.73
N LYS A 188 -17.05 35.84 -12.71
CA LYS A 188 -17.55 35.26 -13.98
C LYS A 188 -18.30 33.95 -13.73
N ALA A 189 -17.77 33.06 -12.89
CA ALA A 189 -18.41 31.80 -12.55
C ALA A 189 -19.76 32.00 -11.85
N LEU A 190 -19.83 32.94 -10.88
CA LEU A 190 -21.06 33.25 -10.18
C LEU A 190 -22.13 33.87 -11.08
N ASN A 191 -21.76 34.74 -12.03
CA ASN A 191 -22.67 35.35 -12.98
C ASN A 191 -23.31 34.36 -13.95
N VAL A 192 -22.65 33.24 -14.24
CA VAL A 192 -23.14 32.18 -15.14
C VAL A 192 -23.85 31.05 -14.36
N CYS A 193 -23.72 31.04 -13.03
CA CYS A 193 -24.26 30.00 -12.17
C CYS A 193 -25.75 30.20 -11.95
N GLU A 194 -26.58 29.31 -12.49
CA GLU A 194 -28.04 29.34 -12.32
C GLU A 194 -28.50 28.60 -11.03
N ASP A 195 -27.65 27.72 -10.51
CA ASP A 195 -27.96 26.95 -9.29
C ASP A 195 -27.49 27.73 -8.04
N GLU A 196 -28.45 28.19 -7.24
CA GLU A 196 -28.20 28.94 -6.00
C GLU A 196 -27.34 28.16 -4.99
N ARG A 197 -27.52 26.84 -4.90
CA ARG A 197 -26.74 25.99 -3.98
C ARG A 197 -25.31 25.92 -4.42
N LEU A 198 -25.06 25.80 -5.73
CA LEU A 198 -23.72 25.81 -6.28
C LEU A 198 -23.06 27.18 -6.10
N ALA A 199 -23.80 28.28 -6.34
CA ALA A 199 -23.29 29.63 -6.12
C ALA A 199 -22.92 29.87 -4.66
N LEU A 200 -23.76 29.44 -3.71
CA LEU A 200 -23.45 29.49 -2.28
C LEU A 200 -22.20 28.66 -1.94
N SER A 201 -22.10 27.45 -2.48
CA SER A 201 -20.95 26.57 -2.28
C SER A 201 -19.64 27.19 -2.77
N ILE A 202 -19.66 27.80 -3.95
CA ILE A 202 -18.50 28.52 -4.52
C ILE A 202 -18.10 29.70 -3.61
N ASN A 203 -19.09 30.49 -3.16
CA ASN A 203 -18.82 31.61 -2.25
C ASN A 203 -18.21 31.16 -0.92
N LEU A 204 -18.76 30.10 -0.28
CA LEU A 204 -18.23 29.55 0.96
C LEU A 204 -16.82 28.98 0.80
N ALA A 205 -16.58 28.24 -0.31
CA ALA A 205 -15.25 27.69 -0.58
C ALA A 205 -14.22 28.80 -0.78
N PHE A 206 -14.56 29.89 -1.45
CA PHE A 206 -13.67 30.99 -1.73
C PHE A 206 -13.42 31.89 -0.50
N SER A 207 -14.49 32.34 0.17
CA SER A 207 -14.39 33.27 1.31
C SER A 207 -13.88 32.62 2.59
N CYS A 208 -14.28 31.38 2.86
CA CYS A 208 -13.90 30.67 4.08
C CYS A 208 -12.80 29.62 3.87
N SER A 209 -12.34 29.40 2.63
CA SER A 209 -11.37 28.37 2.28
C SER A 209 -11.77 26.95 2.74
N LEU A 210 -13.05 26.67 2.81
CA LEU A 210 -13.58 25.38 3.25
C LEU A 210 -13.31 24.30 2.21
N ARG A 211 -12.94 23.12 2.69
CA ARG A 211 -12.89 21.93 1.83
C ARG A 211 -14.31 21.43 1.56
N LEU A 212 -14.52 20.75 0.44
CA LEU A 212 -15.84 20.22 0.07
C LEU A 212 -16.50 19.42 1.20
N GLY A 213 -15.76 18.55 1.88
CA GLY A 213 -16.29 17.77 3.00
C GLY A 213 -16.67 18.61 4.21
N GLU A 214 -15.92 19.68 4.51
CA GLU A 214 -16.24 20.63 5.58
C GLU A 214 -17.48 21.43 5.25
N MET A 215 -17.59 21.89 4.01
CA MET A 215 -18.74 22.62 3.52
C MET A 215 -20.02 21.77 3.52
N MET A 216 -19.93 20.50 3.09
CA MET A 216 -21.09 19.58 3.10
C MET A 216 -21.49 19.14 4.51
N GLY A 217 -20.60 19.27 5.48
CA GLY A 217 -20.86 18.99 6.89
C GLY A 217 -21.34 20.20 7.70
N LEU A 218 -21.52 21.40 7.08
CA LEU A 218 -22.05 22.56 7.76
C LEU A 218 -23.53 22.35 8.14
N THR A 219 -23.81 22.55 9.39
CA THR A 219 -25.18 22.59 9.95
C THR A 219 -25.49 23.98 10.46
N TRP A 220 -26.77 24.27 10.68
CA TRP A 220 -27.19 25.56 11.23
C TRP A 220 -26.61 25.85 12.62
N ASP A 221 -26.34 24.80 13.41
CA ASP A 221 -25.71 24.92 14.73
C ASP A 221 -24.24 25.33 14.65
N LEU A 222 -23.60 25.05 13.52
CA LEU A 222 -22.24 25.49 13.17
C LEU A 222 -22.27 26.73 12.27
N SER A 223 -23.31 27.56 12.37
CA SER A 223 -23.47 28.75 11.52
C SER A 223 -22.25 29.67 11.62
N LEU A 224 -21.95 30.38 10.53
CA LEU A 224 -20.84 31.32 10.42
C LEU A 224 -20.80 32.39 11.52
N ILE A 225 -21.93 32.66 12.19
CA ILE A 225 -22.05 33.57 13.33
C ILE A 225 -21.18 33.11 14.49
N HIS A 226 -21.10 31.81 14.75
CA HIS A 226 -20.23 31.23 15.80
C HIS A 226 -18.76 31.17 15.43
N ILE A 227 -18.45 31.16 14.14
CA ILE A 227 -17.07 31.16 13.63
C ILE A 227 -16.49 32.58 13.65
N SER A 228 -17.31 33.59 13.49
CA SER A 228 -16.91 35.00 13.44
C SER A 228 -16.91 35.71 14.80
N GLU A 229 -17.50 35.12 15.84
CA GLU A 229 -17.40 35.69 17.19
C GLU A 229 -15.97 35.41 17.73
N PRO A 230 -15.20 36.47 18.08
CA PRO A 230 -13.97 36.30 18.80
C PRO A 230 -14.29 35.61 20.12
N THR A 231 -13.66 34.47 20.37
CA THR A 231 -13.75 33.77 21.65
C THR A 231 -13.50 34.80 22.76
N ARG A 232 -14.55 35.25 23.45
CA ARG A 232 -14.41 36.06 24.68
C ARG A 232 -13.64 35.15 25.65
N ARG A 233 -12.34 35.41 25.78
CA ARG A 233 -11.58 34.85 26.89
C ARG A 233 -12.26 35.31 28.17
N THR A 234 -12.95 34.43 28.85
CA THR A 234 -13.32 34.65 30.23
C THR A 234 -12.02 34.87 30.99
N PRO A 235 -11.85 36.03 31.69
CA PRO A 235 -10.69 36.22 32.52
C PRO A 235 -10.73 35.15 33.60
N ILE A 236 -9.68 34.41 33.74
CA ILE A 236 -9.46 33.49 34.86
C ILE A 236 -9.28 34.36 36.09
N SER A 237 -10.25 34.31 36.97
CA SER A 237 -10.17 34.84 38.32
C SER A 237 -9.34 33.96 39.20
#